data_3b921b3331797b2726124d848d053984
#
_entry.id   3b921b3331797b2726124d848d053984
#
_cell.length_a   1.000
_cell.length_b   1.000
_cell.length_c   1.000
_cell.angle_alpha   90.00
_cell.angle_beta   90.00
_cell.angle_gamma   90.00
#
_symmetry.space_group_name_H-M   'P 1'
#
loop_
_entity.id
_entity.type
_entity.pdbx_description
1 polymer ?
#
loop_
_entity_poly.entity_id
_entity_poly.type
_entity_poly.pdbx_seq_one_letter_code
_entity_poly.pdbx_strand_id
1 'polypeptide(L)'
;MAIQKYKGHLALLGAAIMWGLMSPIGKTALENGISGLSLATFRMTGGAICFWIASIFAPKEQVKPHDLMMLFFAGLLGIVLNQGCFTFGLSLTSPIDASIVTTTAPIATMIVAAIYLKEPVTGKKVIGIFLGSIGALTLILSSQGSTDGKGGSIPGDLLCLLAQISFSFYLAIFKGLISRYNIFTLMKWMFTYAAICFIPFSYHEVSTIHFHEIST
;
A
#
# COMPACT_ATOMS: atom_id res chain seq x y z
N MET A 1 3.17 -32.38 6.17
CA MET A 1 3.29 -31.23 7.12
C MET A 1 4.40 -30.23 6.75
N ALA A 2 5.59 -30.63 6.31
CA ALA A 2 6.68 -29.69 5.96
C ALA A 2 6.34 -28.70 4.82
N ILE A 3 5.71 -29.17 3.73
CA ILE A 3 5.41 -28.33 2.54
C ILE A 3 4.44 -27.17 2.86
N GLN A 4 3.53 -27.33 3.81
CA GLN A 4 2.57 -26.29 4.20
C GLN A 4 3.24 -25.14 4.99
N LYS A 5 4.30 -25.44 5.74
CA LYS A 5 5.09 -24.45 6.48
C LYS A 5 5.88 -23.53 5.53
N TYR A 6 6.41 -24.08 4.42
CA TYR A 6 7.17 -23.29 3.44
C TYR A 6 6.28 -22.44 2.52
N LYS A 7 5.03 -22.83 2.28
CA LYS A 7 4.10 -22.03 1.45
C LYS A 7 3.90 -20.63 1.99
N GLY A 8 3.76 -20.46 3.31
CA GLY A 8 3.63 -19.14 3.93
C GLY A 8 4.87 -18.27 3.77
N HIS A 9 6.06 -18.85 3.94
CA HIS A 9 7.31 -18.12 3.76
C HIS A 9 7.55 -17.73 2.31
N LEU A 10 7.24 -18.61 1.34
CA LEU A 10 7.33 -18.31 -0.09
C LEU A 10 6.33 -17.21 -0.49
N ALA A 11 5.10 -17.25 0.04
CA ALA A 11 4.12 -16.20 -0.20
C ALA A 11 4.56 -14.85 0.35
N LEU A 12 5.14 -14.82 1.56
CA LEU A 12 5.71 -13.60 2.14
C LEU A 12 6.89 -13.06 1.34
N LEU A 13 7.78 -13.94 0.89
CA LEU A 13 8.91 -13.55 0.04
C LEU A 13 8.41 -12.97 -1.28
N GLY A 14 7.46 -13.62 -1.94
CA GLY A 14 6.84 -13.12 -3.17
C GLY A 14 6.18 -11.76 -2.98
N ALA A 15 5.42 -11.57 -1.89
CA ALA A 15 4.82 -10.28 -1.55
C ALA A 15 5.87 -9.19 -1.32
N ALA A 16 6.96 -9.51 -0.61
CA ALA A 16 8.06 -8.57 -0.36
C ALA A 16 8.77 -8.14 -1.65
N ILE A 17 9.03 -9.09 -2.56
CA ILE A 17 9.62 -8.79 -3.87
C ILE A 17 8.69 -7.89 -4.69
N MET A 18 7.41 -8.24 -4.80
CA MET A 18 6.43 -7.43 -5.55
C MET A 18 6.28 -6.03 -4.96
N TRP A 19 6.30 -5.92 -3.63
CA TRP A 19 6.21 -4.62 -2.96
C TRP A 19 7.47 -3.77 -3.16
N GLY A 20 8.65 -4.39 -3.12
CA GLY A 20 9.92 -3.71 -3.41
C GLY A 20 10.03 -3.19 -4.84
N LEU A 21 9.48 -3.92 -5.82
CA LEU A 21 9.43 -3.51 -7.22
C LEU A 21 8.42 -2.39 -7.49
N MET A 22 7.46 -2.17 -6.59
CA MET A 22 6.38 -1.21 -6.79
C MET A 22 6.89 0.24 -6.89
N SER A 23 7.84 0.64 -6.06
CA SER A 23 8.40 2.01 -6.06
C SER A 23 9.16 2.35 -7.35
N PRO A 24 10.16 1.56 -7.78
CA PRO A 24 10.90 1.87 -9.02
C PRO A 24 9.99 1.79 -10.26
N ILE A 25 9.16 0.76 -10.40
CA ILE A 25 8.24 0.65 -11.55
C ILE A 25 7.22 1.80 -11.54
N GLY A 26 6.67 2.15 -10.38
CA GLY A 26 5.75 3.28 -10.24
C GLY A 26 6.40 4.60 -10.63
N LYS A 27 7.65 4.83 -10.19
CA LYS A 27 8.40 6.05 -10.54
C LYS A 27 8.69 6.13 -12.03
N THR A 28 9.13 5.04 -12.65
CA THR A 28 9.33 4.99 -14.10
C THR A 28 8.04 5.32 -14.86
N ALA A 29 6.89 4.80 -14.43
CA ALA A 29 5.61 5.13 -15.06
C ALA A 29 5.27 6.63 -14.93
N LEU A 30 5.54 7.24 -13.77
CA LEU A 30 5.33 8.68 -13.53
C LEU A 30 6.26 9.54 -14.39
N GLU A 31 7.52 9.15 -14.54
CA GLU A 31 8.52 9.84 -15.37
C GLU A 31 8.20 9.73 -16.87
N ASN A 32 7.54 8.67 -17.30
CA ASN A 32 7.07 8.47 -18.67
C ASN A 32 5.70 9.13 -18.97
N GLY A 33 5.26 10.09 -18.17
CA GLY A 33 4.11 10.94 -18.44
C GLY A 33 2.77 10.42 -17.90
N ILE A 34 2.75 9.31 -17.16
CA ILE A 34 1.54 8.85 -16.46
C ILE A 34 1.40 9.68 -15.18
N SER A 35 0.28 10.39 -15.00
CA SER A 35 0.04 11.16 -13.78
C SER A 35 -0.15 10.24 -12.56
N GLY A 36 0.16 10.76 -11.37
CA GLY A 36 -0.03 10.02 -10.12
C GLY A 36 -1.48 9.56 -9.91
N LEU A 37 -2.44 10.37 -10.35
CA LEU A 37 -3.86 10.06 -10.26
C LEU A 37 -4.25 8.92 -11.23
N SER A 38 -3.78 8.99 -12.47
CA SER A 38 -3.99 7.93 -13.47
C SER A 38 -3.36 6.60 -13.02
N LEU A 39 -2.13 6.64 -12.51
CA LEU A 39 -1.45 5.45 -11.99
C LEU A 39 -2.21 4.83 -10.81
N ALA A 40 -2.69 5.64 -9.86
CA ALA A 40 -3.51 5.17 -8.76
C ALA A 40 -4.80 4.52 -9.27
N THR A 41 -5.48 5.14 -10.23
CA THR A 41 -6.73 4.61 -10.82
C THR A 41 -6.52 3.27 -11.53
N PHE A 42 -5.46 3.14 -12.33
CA PHE A 42 -5.13 1.87 -12.98
C PHE A 42 -4.85 0.76 -11.95
N ARG A 43 -4.13 1.08 -10.87
CA ARG A 43 -3.86 0.13 -9.79
C ARG A 43 -5.12 -0.29 -9.05
N MET A 44 -6.03 0.65 -8.75
CA MET A 44 -7.29 0.34 -8.05
C MET A 44 -8.23 -0.47 -8.93
N THR A 45 -8.40 -0.08 -10.20
CA THR A 45 -9.27 -0.77 -11.14
C THR A 45 -8.72 -2.15 -11.50
N GLY A 46 -7.44 -2.24 -11.82
CA GLY A 46 -6.79 -3.52 -12.10
C GLY A 46 -6.83 -4.46 -10.88
N GLY A 47 -6.57 -3.93 -9.68
CA GLY A 47 -6.72 -4.67 -8.44
C GLY A 47 -8.14 -5.19 -8.21
N ALA A 48 -9.16 -4.35 -8.43
CA ALA A 48 -10.56 -4.74 -8.33
C ALA A 48 -10.88 -5.91 -9.29
N ILE A 49 -10.52 -5.77 -10.56
CA ILE A 49 -10.74 -6.84 -11.56
C ILE A 49 -10.05 -8.14 -11.15
N CYS A 50 -8.76 -8.07 -10.77
CA CYS A 50 -7.99 -9.24 -10.36
C CYS A 50 -8.61 -9.92 -9.12
N PHE A 51 -9.04 -9.16 -8.11
CA PHE A 51 -9.65 -9.74 -6.91
C PHE A 51 -11.06 -10.28 -7.17
N TRP A 52 -11.83 -9.70 -8.09
CA TRP A 52 -13.10 -10.28 -8.52
C TRP A 52 -12.89 -11.61 -9.22
N ILE A 53 -11.93 -11.71 -10.14
CA ILE A 53 -11.57 -12.97 -10.81
C ILE A 53 -11.06 -14.00 -9.78
N ALA A 54 -10.16 -13.60 -8.89
CA ALA A 54 -9.63 -14.50 -7.86
C ALA A 54 -10.72 -14.97 -6.89
N SER A 55 -11.74 -14.13 -6.60
CA SER A 55 -12.85 -14.49 -5.73
C SER A 55 -13.75 -15.59 -6.29
N ILE A 56 -13.67 -15.88 -7.61
CA ILE A 56 -14.39 -16.99 -8.23
C ILE A 56 -13.87 -18.35 -7.72
N PHE A 57 -12.56 -18.39 -7.44
CA PHE A 57 -11.87 -19.59 -6.94
C PHE A 57 -11.82 -19.67 -5.41
N ALA A 58 -12.29 -18.63 -4.71
CA ALA A 58 -12.33 -18.56 -3.27
C ALA A 58 -13.68 -19.04 -2.71
N PRO A 59 -13.74 -19.43 -1.42
CA PRO A 59 -15.01 -19.75 -0.77
C PRO A 59 -16.00 -18.60 -0.91
N LYS A 60 -17.24 -18.92 -1.33
CA LYS A 60 -18.31 -17.92 -1.45
C LYS A 60 -18.77 -17.48 -0.06
N GLU A 61 -18.61 -16.22 0.23
CA GLU A 61 -19.05 -15.59 1.48
C GLU A 61 -20.12 -14.53 1.19
N GLN A 62 -21.18 -14.52 2.00
CA GLN A 62 -22.18 -13.46 1.96
C GLN A 62 -21.77 -12.36 2.95
N VAL A 63 -21.51 -11.18 2.42
CA VAL A 63 -21.16 -10.02 3.23
C VAL A 63 -22.44 -9.33 3.70
N LYS A 64 -22.56 -9.10 5.01
CA LYS A 64 -23.71 -8.39 5.59
C LYS A 64 -23.72 -6.93 5.11
N PRO A 65 -24.91 -6.31 4.90
CA PRO A 65 -25.01 -4.92 4.45
C PRO A 65 -24.25 -3.92 5.35
N HIS A 66 -24.30 -4.13 6.66
CA HIS A 66 -23.53 -3.31 7.61
C HIS A 66 -22.02 -3.45 7.39
N ASP A 67 -21.53 -4.67 7.13
CA ASP A 67 -20.11 -4.93 6.92
C ASP A 67 -19.66 -4.39 5.54
N LEU A 68 -20.54 -4.28 4.53
CA LEU A 68 -20.24 -3.58 3.27
C LEU A 68 -19.93 -2.10 3.50
N MET A 69 -20.70 -1.44 4.36
CA MET A 69 -20.42 -0.05 4.73
C MET A 69 -19.09 0.07 5.50
N MET A 70 -18.81 -0.87 6.41
CA MET A 70 -17.51 -0.91 7.08
C MET A 70 -16.35 -1.16 6.10
N LEU A 71 -16.55 -2.00 5.07
CA LEU A 71 -15.57 -2.24 4.00
C LEU A 71 -15.33 -0.99 3.14
N PHE A 72 -16.34 -0.13 2.96
CA PHE A 72 -16.15 1.16 2.31
C PHE A 72 -15.16 2.03 3.09
N PHE A 73 -15.37 2.22 4.40
CA PHE A 73 -14.43 2.99 5.24
C PHE A 73 -13.05 2.32 5.37
N ALA A 74 -13.02 1.00 5.45
CA ALA A 74 -11.78 0.23 5.42
C ALA A 74 -11.02 0.45 4.10
N GLY A 75 -11.74 0.45 2.97
CA GLY A 75 -11.20 0.77 1.65
C GLY A 75 -10.67 2.20 1.55
N LEU A 76 -11.40 3.14 2.16
CA LEU A 76 -11.01 4.56 2.20
C LEU A 76 -9.67 4.76 2.94
N LEU A 77 -9.50 4.17 4.12
CA LEU A 77 -8.27 4.26 4.90
C LEU A 77 -7.15 3.36 4.36
N GLY A 78 -7.48 2.10 4.08
CA GLY A 78 -6.47 1.09 3.73
C GLY A 78 -6.00 1.13 2.28
N ILE A 79 -6.81 1.68 1.37
CA ILE A 79 -6.50 1.73 -0.05
C ILE A 79 -6.51 3.17 -0.58
N VAL A 80 -7.62 3.90 -0.51
CA VAL A 80 -7.73 5.22 -1.15
C VAL A 80 -6.71 6.18 -0.57
N LEU A 81 -6.72 6.42 0.72
CA LEU A 81 -5.77 7.32 1.39
C LEU A 81 -4.35 6.75 1.37
N ASN A 82 -4.19 5.46 1.67
CA ASN A 82 -2.87 4.85 1.67
C ASN A 82 -2.21 4.90 0.29
N GLN A 83 -2.84 4.32 -0.72
CA GLN A 83 -2.25 4.24 -2.07
C GLN A 83 -2.26 5.58 -2.80
N GLY A 84 -3.31 6.40 -2.59
CA GLY A 84 -3.38 7.75 -3.14
C GLY A 84 -2.25 8.63 -2.62
N CYS A 85 -2.15 8.79 -1.30
CA CYS A 85 -1.07 9.58 -0.69
C CYS A 85 0.31 9.03 -1.04
N PHE A 86 0.50 7.70 -1.08
CA PHE A 86 1.77 7.10 -1.47
C PHE A 86 2.13 7.42 -2.93
N THR A 87 1.20 7.27 -3.87
CA THR A 87 1.46 7.50 -5.30
C THR A 87 1.73 8.98 -5.58
N PHE A 88 0.94 9.88 -4.97
CA PHE A 88 1.19 11.32 -5.05
C PHE A 88 2.51 11.70 -4.35
N GLY A 89 2.80 11.13 -3.20
CA GLY A 89 4.08 11.32 -2.51
C GLY A 89 5.24 10.90 -3.39
N LEU A 90 5.17 9.71 -4.00
CA LEU A 90 6.20 9.18 -4.89
C LEU A 90 6.40 10.05 -6.16
N SER A 91 5.37 10.74 -6.65
CA SER A 91 5.54 11.68 -7.76
C SER A 91 6.39 12.90 -7.38
N LEU A 92 6.35 13.31 -6.11
CA LEU A 92 7.03 14.50 -5.59
C LEU A 92 8.39 14.18 -4.94
N THR A 93 8.65 12.94 -4.53
CA THR A 93 9.89 12.55 -3.85
C THR A 93 10.63 11.46 -4.60
N SER A 94 11.82 11.09 -4.10
CA SER A 94 12.61 10.01 -4.68
C SER A 94 12.09 8.64 -4.25
N PRO A 95 12.29 7.56 -5.04
CA PRO A 95 11.96 6.20 -4.63
C PRO A 95 12.69 5.77 -3.35
N ILE A 96 13.89 6.32 -3.13
CA ILE A 96 14.71 6.03 -1.96
C ILE A 96 14.04 6.61 -0.72
N ASP A 97 13.67 7.91 -0.75
CA ASP A 97 13.03 8.58 0.39
C ASP A 97 11.65 7.96 0.68
N ALA A 98 10.85 7.67 -0.35
CA ALA A 98 9.58 6.95 -0.20
C ALA A 98 9.79 5.58 0.48
N SER A 99 10.87 4.87 0.14
CA SER A 99 11.22 3.58 0.76
C SER A 99 11.63 3.74 2.23
N ILE A 100 12.42 4.79 2.56
CA ILE A 100 12.78 5.12 3.94
C ILE A 100 11.52 5.36 4.77
N VAL A 101 10.63 6.22 4.27
CA VAL A 101 9.37 6.53 4.98
C VAL A 101 8.52 5.27 5.16
N THR A 102 8.49 4.36 4.18
CA THR A 102 7.75 3.10 4.29
C THR A 102 8.25 2.21 5.44
N THR A 103 9.53 2.29 5.81
CA THR A 103 10.06 1.55 6.97
C THR A 103 9.47 2.01 8.31
N THR A 104 8.80 3.15 8.35
CA THR A 104 8.09 3.64 9.55
C THR A 104 6.74 2.93 9.78
N ALA A 105 6.21 2.21 8.79
CA ALA A 105 4.91 1.54 8.87
C ALA A 105 4.77 0.61 10.09
N PRO A 106 5.74 -0.26 10.45
CA PRO A 106 5.64 -1.10 11.63
C PRO A 106 5.60 -0.28 12.93
N ILE A 107 6.31 0.86 12.97
CA ILE A 107 6.32 1.76 14.11
C ILE A 107 4.95 2.41 14.26
N ALA A 108 4.41 3.00 13.19
CA ALA A 108 3.09 3.61 13.19
C ALA A 108 2.00 2.59 13.58
N THR A 109 2.06 1.37 13.02
CA THR A 109 1.11 0.30 13.35
C THR A 109 1.19 -0.10 14.82
N MET A 110 2.40 -0.21 15.39
CA MET A 110 2.57 -0.53 16.81
C MET A 110 1.98 0.56 17.71
N ILE A 111 2.23 1.84 17.39
CA ILE A 111 1.71 2.98 18.17
C ILE A 111 0.18 3.00 18.11
N VAL A 112 -0.40 2.89 16.91
CA VAL A 112 -1.86 2.90 16.72
C VAL A 112 -2.50 1.69 17.42
N ALA A 113 -1.92 0.49 17.32
CA ALA A 113 -2.40 -0.70 18.01
C ALA A 113 -2.32 -0.57 19.54
N ALA A 114 -1.23 0.02 20.06
CA ALA A 114 -1.10 0.26 21.50
C ALA A 114 -2.17 1.23 22.03
N ILE A 115 -2.43 2.32 21.31
CA ILE A 115 -3.39 3.34 21.74
C ILE A 115 -4.84 2.87 21.52
N TYR A 116 -5.15 2.36 20.32
CA TYR A 116 -6.52 2.05 19.93
C TYR A 116 -6.98 0.67 20.43
N LEU A 117 -6.13 -0.36 20.26
CA LEU A 117 -6.46 -1.73 20.68
C LEU A 117 -6.03 -2.02 22.13
N LYS A 118 -5.33 -1.08 22.76
CA LYS A 118 -4.74 -1.28 24.10
C LYS A 118 -3.85 -2.52 24.17
N GLU A 119 -3.20 -2.88 23.06
CA GLU A 119 -2.29 -4.01 23.01
C GLU A 119 -1.01 -3.71 23.80
N PRO A 120 -0.50 -4.66 24.59
CA PRO A 120 0.74 -4.47 25.34
C PRO A 120 1.92 -4.33 24.37
N VAL A 121 2.66 -3.23 24.53
CA VAL A 121 3.93 -3.02 23.84
C VAL A 121 5.01 -3.81 24.57
N THR A 122 5.41 -4.95 24.00
CA THR A 122 6.47 -5.76 24.60
C THR A 122 7.85 -5.29 24.15
N GLY A 123 8.84 -5.32 25.04
CA GLY A 123 10.21 -4.93 24.72
C GLY A 123 10.80 -5.68 23.51
N LYS A 124 10.42 -6.95 23.32
CA LYS A 124 10.82 -7.74 22.14
C LYS A 124 10.29 -7.15 20.82
N LYS A 125 9.04 -6.68 20.79
CA LYS A 125 8.45 -6.00 19.61
C LYS A 125 9.21 -4.71 19.30
N VAL A 126 9.48 -3.89 20.33
CA VAL A 126 10.22 -2.63 20.19
C VAL A 126 11.62 -2.87 19.64
N ILE A 127 12.38 -3.80 20.24
CA ILE A 127 13.74 -4.13 19.80
C ILE A 127 13.73 -4.64 18.35
N GLY A 128 12.80 -5.55 17.99
CA GLY A 128 12.69 -6.09 16.64
C GLY A 128 12.41 -5.01 15.58
N ILE A 129 11.47 -4.09 15.86
CA ILE A 129 11.14 -2.98 14.98
C ILE A 129 12.35 -2.02 14.88
N PHE A 130 12.97 -1.68 15.98
CA PHE A 130 14.13 -0.78 16.02
C PHE A 130 15.31 -1.33 15.21
N LEU A 131 15.67 -2.60 15.42
CA LEU A 131 16.72 -3.27 14.64
C LEU A 131 16.39 -3.35 13.15
N GLY A 132 15.15 -3.71 12.81
CA GLY A 132 14.70 -3.75 11.42
C GLY A 132 14.73 -2.37 10.75
N SER A 133 14.30 -1.33 11.46
CA SER A 133 14.33 0.05 10.96
C SER A 133 15.76 0.56 10.77
N ILE A 134 16.67 0.29 11.70
CA ILE A 134 18.10 0.62 11.56
C ILE A 134 18.70 -0.10 10.36
N GLY A 135 18.44 -1.40 10.20
CA GLY A 135 18.95 -2.17 9.07
C GLY A 135 18.48 -1.62 7.72
N ALA A 136 17.19 -1.32 7.60
CA ALA A 136 16.63 -0.69 6.41
C ALA A 136 17.24 0.69 6.14
N LEU A 137 17.34 1.54 7.17
CA LEU A 137 17.92 2.87 7.07
C LEU A 137 19.41 2.80 6.63
N THR A 138 20.19 1.90 7.23
CA THR A 138 21.60 1.72 6.87
C THR A 138 21.75 1.31 5.40
N LEU A 139 20.93 0.38 4.92
CA LEU A 139 20.94 -0.07 3.55
C LEU A 139 20.64 1.08 2.58
N ILE A 140 19.63 1.89 2.89
CA ILE A 140 19.19 3.01 2.06
C ILE A 140 20.21 4.13 2.04
N LEU A 141 20.78 4.50 3.20
CA LEU A 141 21.83 5.51 3.28
C LEU A 141 23.11 5.09 2.55
N SER A 142 23.43 3.79 2.57
CA SER A 142 24.59 3.29 1.81
C SER A 142 24.37 3.34 0.30
N SER A 143 23.14 3.33 -0.18
CA SER A 143 22.79 3.43 -1.60
C SER A 143 22.79 4.87 -2.14
N GLN A 144 22.74 5.88 -1.27
CA GLN A 144 22.74 7.31 -1.67
C GLN A 144 24.06 7.80 -2.29
N GLY A 145 25.14 7.06 -2.16
CA GLY A 145 26.43 7.42 -2.74
C GLY A 145 26.50 7.40 -4.28
N SER A 146 25.42 7.05 -4.96
CA SER A 146 25.41 6.82 -6.42
C SER A 146 24.38 7.66 -7.19
N THR A 147 23.62 8.54 -6.57
CA THR A 147 22.55 9.26 -7.26
C THR A 147 22.74 10.77 -7.25
N ASP A 148 22.86 11.33 -8.45
CA ASP A 148 22.83 12.75 -8.74
C ASP A 148 21.65 13.46 -8.06
N GLY A 149 21.93 14.25 -7.05
CA GLY A 149 21.42 15.57 -6.71
C GLY A 149 19.91 15.90 -6.71
N LYS A 150 18.98 14.96 -6.88
CA LYS A 150 17.55 15.23 -6.68
C LYS A 150 17.15 14.75 -5.30
N GLY A 151 17.42 15.58 -4.30
CA GLY A 151 16.93 15.39 -2.94
C GLY A 151 15.41 15.25 -2.91
N GLY A 152 14.91 14.43 -2.00
CA GLY A 152 13.48 14.22 -1.80
C GLY A 152 12.76 15.52 -1.43
N SER A 153 11.49 15.58 -1.74
CA SER A 153 10.61 16.70 -1.42
C SER A 153 9.92 16.46 -0.08
N ILE A 154 10.07 17.39 0.87
CA ILE A 154 9.39 17.29 2.17
C ILE A 154 7.87 17.05 2.02
N PRO A 155 7.12 17.74 1.15
CA PRO A 155 5.71 17.43 0.91
C PRO A 155 5.47 15.99 0.43
N GLY A 156 6.35 15.47 -0.44
CA GLY A 156 6.26 14.09 -0.92
C GLY A 156 6.46 13.07 0.21
N ASP A 157 7.46 13.30 1.05
CA ASP A 157 7.76 12.44 2.20
C ASP A 157 6.64 12.45 3.24
N LEU A 158 6.04 13.63 3.49
CA LEU A 158 4.88 13.76 4.38
C LEU A 158 3.65 13.02 3.84
N LEU A 159 3.41 13.03 2.53
CA LEU A 159 2.35 12.24 1.91
C LEU A 159 2.62 10.73 2.05
N CYS A 160 3.85 10.29 1.84
CA CYS A 160 4.24 8.90 2.07
C CYS A 160 4.05 8.49 3.54
N LEU A 161 4.38 9.38 4.49
CA LEU A 161 4.15 9.13 5.92
C LEU A 161 2.66 9.04 6.25
N LEU A 162 1.85 9.95 5.71
CA LEU A 162 0.39 9.93 5.88
C LEU A 162 -0.21 8.63 5.35
N ALA A 163 0.30 8.12 4.24
CA ALA A 163 -0.09 6.82 3.71
C ALA A 163 0.13 5.68 4.72
N GLN A 164 1.31 5.65 5.37
CA GLN A 164 1.62 4.62 6.38
C GLN A 164 0.74 4.74 7.63
N ILE A 165 0.49 5.97 8.09
CA ILE A 165 -0.40 6.24 9.22
C ILE A 165 -1.83 5.79 8.90
N SER A 166 -2.35 6.13 7.71
CA SER A 166 -3.68 5.72 7.26
C SER A 166 -3.83 4.20 7.22
N PHE A 167 -2.83 3.49 6.69
CA PHE A 167 -2.81 2.03 6.68
C PHE A 167 -2.79 1.43 8.09
N SER A 168 -2.04 2.04 9.01
CA SER A 168 -1.97 1.62 10.40
C SER A 168 -3.33 1.74 11.10
N PHE A 169 -4.05 2.83 10.86
CA PHE A 169 -5.43 2.99 11.34
C PHE A 169 -6.38 1.97 10.74
N TYR A 170 -6.27 1.69 9.44
CA TYR A 170 -7.05 0.64 8.80
C TYR A 170 -6.86 -0.71 9.51
N LEU A 171 -5.62 -1.14 9.72
CA LEU A 171 -5.31 -2.40 10.39
C LEU A 171 -5.86 -2.47 11.83
N ALA A 172 -5.77 -1.37 12.57
CA ALA A 172 -6.20 -1.33 13.96
C ALA A 172 -7.74 -1.26 14.09
N ILE A 173 -8.39 -0.33 13.37
CA ILE A 173 -9.84 -0.11 13.49
C ILE A 173 -10.63 -1.29 12.94
N PHE A 174 -10.21 -1.82 11.79
CA PHE A 174 -10.94 -2.89 11.08
C PHE A 174 -10.40 -4.30 11.35
N LYS A 175 -9.54 -4.48 12.39
CA LYS A 175 -9.02 -5.78 12.80
C LYS A 175 -10.11 -6.85 12.92
N GLY A 176 -11.23 -6.52 13.56
CA GLY A 176 -12.36 -7.43 13.73
C GLY A 176 -13.07 -7.77 12.42
N LEU A 177 -13.13 -6.85 11.46
CA LEU A 177 -13.69 -7.08 10.14
C LEU A 177 -12.75 -7.95 9.29
N ILE A 178 -11.46 -7.64 9.32
CA ILE A 178 -10.42 -8.38 8.60
C ILE A 178 -10.37 -9.86 9.02
N SER A 179 -10.62 -10.15 10.30
CA SER A 179 -10.61 -11.53 10.81
C SER A 179 -11.87 -12.34 10.48
N ARG A 180 -12.96 -11.68 10.04
CA ARG A 180 -14.25 -12.36 9.76
C ARG A 180 -14.36 -12.92 8.36
N TYR A 181 -13.75 -12.26 7.39
CA TYR A 181 -13.92 -12.58 5.97
C TYR A 181 -12.62 -13.04 5.34
N ASN A 182 -12.74 -13.84 4.30
CA ASN A 182 -11.60 -14.23 3.48
C ASN A 182 -10.96 -13.00 2.82
N ILE A 183 -9.64 -13.03 2.65
CA ILE A 183 -8.88 -11.94 2.06
C ILE A 183 -9.40 -11.55 0.66
N PHE A 184 -9.82 -12.50 -0.16
CA PHE A 184 -10.37 -12.22 -1.49
C PHE A 184 -11.69 -11.46 -1.40
N THR A 185 -12.56 -11.81 -0.42
CA THR A 185 -13.82 -11.12 -0.16
C THR A 185 -13.57 -9.68 0.30
N LEU A 186 -12.61 -9.46 1.21
CA LEU A 186 -12.24 -8.13 1.68
C LEU A 186 -11.68 -7.28 0.54
N MET A 187 -10.68 -7.80 -0.16
CA MET A 187 -9.95 -7.03 -1.18
C MET A 187 -10.83 -6.68 -2.38
N LYS A 188 -11.68 -7.60 -2.88
CA LYS A 188 -12.56 -7.27 -4.01
C LYS A 188 -13.46 -6.07 -3.71
N TRP A 189 -14.07 -6.01 -2.52
CA TRP A 189 -14.95 -4.89 -2.16
C TRP A 189 -14.17 -3.61 -1.89
N MET A 190 -13.06 -3.69 -1.14
CA MET A 190 -12.23 -2.52 -0.84
C MET A 190 -11.64 -1.90 -2.10
N PHE A 191 -11.13 -2.71 -3.05
CA PHE A 191 -10.61 -2.20 -4.33
C PHE A 191 -11.72 -1.67 -5.24
N THR A 192 -12.92 -2.28 -5.20
CA THR A 192 -14.08 -1.75 -5.94
C THR A 192 -14.46 -0.36 -5.43
N TYR A 193 -14.55 -0.17 -4.12
CA TYR A 193 -14.82 1.15 -3.54
C TYR A 193 -13.70 2.15 -3.85
N ALA A 194 -12.45 1.71 -3.80
CA ALA A 194 -11.33 2.56 -4.16
C ALA A 194 -11.39 2.98 -5.64
N ALA A 195 -11.69 2.06 -6.56
CA ALA A 195 -11.86 2.37 -7.98
C ALA A 195 -13.01 3.38 -8.20
N ILE A 196 -14.16 3.18 -7.53
CA ILE A 196 -15.29 4.12 -7.58
C ILE A 196 -14.87 5.52 -7.08
N CYS A 197 -14.02 5.60 -6.05
CA CYS A 197 -13.52 6.88 -5.56
C CYS A 197 -12.55 7.56 -6.53
N PHE A 198 -11.67 6.80 -7.19
CA PHE A 198 -10.64 7.38 -8.06
C PHE A 198 -11.12 7.71 -9.48
N ILE A 199 -11.98 6.88 -10.08
CA ILE A 199 -12.44 7.03 -11.46
C ILE A 199 -13.00 8.44 -11.76
N PRO A 200 -13.90 9.03 -10.94
CA PRO A 200 -14.46 10.35 -11.23
C PRO A 200 -13.41 11.46 -11.32
N PHE A 201 -12.39 11.41 -10.48
CA PHE A 201 -11.32 12.41 -10.43
C PHE A 201 -10.29 12.23 -11.54
N SER A 202 -10.05 10.99 -11.96
CA SER A 202 -9.03 10.65 -12.96
C SER A 202 -9.58 10.59 -14.40
N TYR A 203 -10.89 10.66 -14.58
CA TYR A 203 -11.51 10.47 -15.90
C TYR A 203 -10.89 11.34 -17.00
N HIS A 204 -10.69 12.63 -16.70
CA HIS A 204 -10.10 13.56 -17.66
C HIS A 204 -8.64 13.21 -17.97
N GLU A 205 -7.83 12.92 -16.95
CA GLU A 205 -6.41 12.59 -17.11
C GLU A 205 -6.21 11.25 -17.84
N VAL A 206 -7.01 10.23 -17.48
CA VAL A 206 -6.95 8.92 -18.12
C VAL A 206 -7.38 8.99 -19.59
N SER A 207 -8.39 9.82 -19.93
CA SER A 207 -8.87 9.97 -21.31
C SER A 207 -7.89 10.72 -22.22
N THR A 208 -6.96 11.49 -21.64
CA THR A 208 -5.94 12.26 -22.39
C THR A 208 -4.59 11.53 -22.49
N ILE A 209 -4.45 10.33 -21.91
CA ILE A 209 -3.20 9.55 -22.04
C ILE A 209 -3.05 9.04 -23.48
N HIS A 210 -2.05 9.55 -24.17
CA HIS A 210 -1.61 9.03 -25.47
C HIS A 210 -0.65 7.86 -25.28
N PHE A 211 -1.16 6.65 -25.14
CA PHE A 211 -0.35 5.43 -24.93
C PHE A 211 0.72 5.21 -26.02
N HIS A 212 0.57 5.82 -27.19
CA HIS A 212 1.54 5.71 -28.29
C HIS A 212 2.80 6.58 -28.06
N GLU A 213 2.73 7.57 -27.20
CA GLU A 213 3.85 8.47 -26.90
C GLU A 213 4.64 8.05 -25.64
N ILE A 214 4.15 7.04 -24.92
CA ILE A 214 4.85 6.48 -23.77
C ILE A 214 6.03 5.67 -24.34
N SER A 215 7.24 6.26 -24.25
CA SER A 215 8.48 5.65 -24.70
C SER A 215 8.72 4.34 -23.95
N THR A 216 9.00 3.27 -24.68
CA THR A 216 9.51 2.00 -24.17
C THR A 216 10.98 2.11 -23.80
#